data_b69c8c26c4019540e80d9f8482072ee5
#
_entry.id   b69c8c26c4019540e80d9f8482072ee5
#
_cell.length_a   1.000
_cell.length_b   1.000
_cell.length_c   1.000
_cell.angle_alpha   90.00
_cell.angle_beta   90.00
_cell.angle_gamma   90.00
#
_symmetry.space_group_name_H-M   'P 1'
#
loop_
_entity.id
_entity.type
_entity.pdbx_description
1 polymer ?
#
loop_
_entity_poly.entity_id
_entity_poly.type
_entity_poly.pdbx_seq_one_letter_code
_entity_poly.pdbx_strand_id
1 'polypeptide(L)'
;MQAYAEKFASALLAELNYVGVLCLELFEVNGELVANEFAPRVHNSGHWTIEGSETSQFENHLRAVMGLPLGETACVGFPAMINLVGRLPPLESLLTIPQVHVHFYGKAEKPFRKVGHVTVRADSEVQREQRIVEVLKLISDKNIQETQS
;
A
#
# COMPACT_ATOMS: atom_id res chain seq x y z
N MET A 1 9.12 -18.57 -6.64
CA MET A 1 9.09 -17.72 -5.44
C MET A 1 7.71 -17.62 -4.83
N GLN A 2 6.67 -17.18 -5.55
CA GLN A 2 5.32 -16.97 -5.00
C GLN A 2 4.78 -18.19 -4.24
N ALA A 3 4.80 -19.38 -4.83
CA ALA A 3 4.29 -20.60 -4.16
C ALA A 3 5.01 -20.93 -2.83
N TYR A 4 6.30 -20.59 -2.70
CA TYR A 4 7.02 -20.74 -1.44
C TYR A 4 6.57 -19.69 -0.41
N ALA A 5 6.38 -18.45 -0.82
CA ALA A 5 5.88 -17.38 0.05
C ALA A 5 4.47 -17.72 0.58
N GLU A 6 3.59 -18.21 -0.29
CA GLU A 6 2.24 -18.66 0.08
C GLU A 6 2.27 -19.83 1.07
N LYS A 7 3.18 -20.80 0.87
CA LYS A 7 3.39 -21.92 1.79
C LYS A 7 3.85 -21.44 3.17
N PHE A 8 4.79 -20.49 3.22
CA PHE A 8 5.29 -19.95 4.48
C PHE A 8 4.20 -19.14 5.21
N ALA A 9 3.45 -18.30 4.49
CA ALA A 9 2.35 -17.56 5.07
C ALA A 9 1.25 -18.48 5.60
N SER A 10 0.89 -19.54 4.86
CA SER A 10 -0.11 -20.53 5.28
C SER A 10 0.34 -21.32 6.51
N ALA A 11 1.60 -21.74 6.58
CA ALA A 11 2.16 -22.44 7.72
C ALA A 11 2.16 -21.54 8.97
N LEU A 12 2.53 -20.27 8.83
CA LEU A 12 2.51 -19.30 9.93
C LEU A 12 1.10 -19.04 10.45
N LEU A 13 0.12 -18.86 9.55
CA LEU A 13 -1.28 -18.69 9.92
C LEU A 13 -1.83 -19.90 10.69
N ALA A 14 -1.50 -21.11 10.24
CA ALA A 14 -1.93 -22.36 10.89
C ALA A 14 -1.30 -22.51 12.28
N GLU A 15 0.01 -22.26 12.41
CA GLU A 15 0.72 -22.37 13.70
C GLU A 15 0.19 -21.36 14.74
N LEU A 16 -0.11 -20.13 14.28
CA LEU A 16 -0.65 -19.10 15.15
C LEU A 16 -2.15 -19.22 15.41
N ASN A 17 -2.84 -20.14 14.73
CA ASN A 17 -4.31 -20.21 14.71
C ASN A 17 -4.94 -18.83 14.48
N TYR A 18 -4.34 -18.06 13.55
CA TYR A 18 -4.68 -16.65 13.35
C TYR A 18 -5.84 -16.48 12.37
N VAL A 19 -6.77 -15.60 12.72
CA VAL A 19 -7.90 -15.20 11.87
C VAL A 19 -7.80 -13.72 11.58
N GLY A 20 -7.76 -13.35 10.29
CA GLY A 20 -7.64 -11.99 9.83
C GLY A 20 -6.56 -11.81 8.78
N VAL A 21 -6.28 -10.57 8.41
CA VAL A 21 -5.17 -10.24 7.51
C VAL A 21 -3.85 -10.32 8.25
N LEU A 22 -2.91 -11.05 7.69
CA LEU A 22 -1.52 -11.11 8.12
C LEU A 22 -0.62 -10.74 6.95
N CYS A 23 0.35 -9.89 7.20
CA CYS A 23 1.43 -9.60 6.26
C CYS A 23 2.69 -10.34 6.70
N LEU A 24 3.32 -11.05 5.77
CA LEU A 24 4.65 -11.65 5.94
C LEU A 24 5.60 -10.96 4.97
N GLU A 25 6.60 -10.26 5.50
CA GLU A 25 7.65 -9.64 4.71
C GLU A 25 8.83 -10.61 4.54
N LEU A 26 9.24 -10.79 3.30
CA LEU A 26 10.31 -11.71 2.93
C LEU A 26 11.37 -10.98 2.10
N PHE A 27 12.64 -11.27 2.36
CA PHE A 27 13.73 -10.95 1.46
C PHE A 27 14.00 -12.11 0.50
N GLU A 28 14.34 -11.79 -0.73
CA GLU A 28 14.94 -12.74 -1.66
C GLU A 28 16.47 -12.60 -1.61
N VAL A 29 17.15 -13.66 -1.19
CA VAL A 29 18.61 -13.70 -1.07
C VAL A 29 19.12 -14.94 -1.81
N ASN A 30 19.87 -14.75 -2.88
CA ASN A 30 20.44 -15.83 -3.69
C ASN A 30 19.42 -16.89 -4.14
N GLY A 31 18.20 -16.48 -4.45
CA GLY A 31 17.13 -17.39 -4.89
C GLY A 31 16.38 -18.08 -3.75
N GLU A 32 16.64 -17.73 -2.51
CA GLU A 32 15.94 -18.22 -1.32
C GLU A 32 15.13 -17.10 -0.65
N LEU A 33 14.00 -17.48 -0.01
CA LEU A 33 13.19 -16.57 0.78
C LEU A 33 13.63 -16.58 2.23
N VAL A 34 13.97 -15.41 2.76
CA VAL A 34 14.33 -15.19 4.15
C VAL A 34 13.30 -14.31 4.83
N ALA A 35 12.76 -14.75 5.96
CA ALA A 35 11.79 -13.98 6.71
C ALA A 35 12.43 -12.71 7.28
N ASN A 36 11.75 -11.56 7.07
CA ASN A 36 12.10 -10.27 7.67
C ASN A 36 11.24 -10.04 8.92
N GLU A 37 9.97 -9.78 8.72
CA GLU A 37 9.01 -9.59 9.82
C GLU A 37 7.62 -10.07 9.41
N PHE A 38 6.74 -10.25 10.38
CA PHE A 38 5.33 -10.43 10.11
C PHE A 38 4.48 -9.48 10.95
N ALA A 39 3.33 -9.11 10.41
CA ALA A 39 2.38 -8.22 11.06
C ALA A 39 0.99 -8.86 11.05
N PRO A 40 0.46 -9.34 12.20
CA PRO A 40 -0.86 -9.95 12.30
C PRO A 40 -1.94 -8.85 12.34
N ARG A 41 -2.06 -8.09 11.30
CA ARG A 41 -2.96 -6.95 11.12
C ARG A 41 -2.96 -6.49 9.68
N VAL A 42 -3.88 -5.59 9.34
CA VAL A 42 -3.77 -4.79 8.10
C VAL A 42 -2.41 -4.10 8.01
N HIS A 43 -1.85 -4.06 6.81
CA HIS A 43 -0.49 -3.59 6.59
C HIS A 43 -0.42 -2.51 5.51
N ASN A 44 0.57 -1.62 5.61
CA ASN A 44 0.78 -0.53 4.65
C ASN A 44 0.89 -1.03 3.20
N SER A 45 1.52 -2.17 2.95
CA SER A 45 1.64 -2.75 1.61
C SER A 45 0.29 -3.11 0.98
N GLY A 46 -0.78 -3.26 1.77
CA GLY A 46 -2.13 -3.55 1.32
C GLY A 46 -3.07 -2.32 1.32
N HIS A 47 -2.60 -1.11 1.62
CA HIS A 47 -3.48 0.07 1.65
C HIS A 47 -4.01 0.45 0.28
N TRP A 48 -3.30 0.12 -0.81
CA TRP A 48 -3.77 0.30 -2.18
C TRP A 48 -5.10 -0.40 -2.47
N THR A 49 -5.43 -1.44 -1.68
CA THR A 49 -6.66 -2.22 -1.86
C THR A 49 -7.93 -1.43 -1.56
N ILE A 50 -7.84 -0.26 -0.90
CA ILE A 50 -9.00 0.59 -0.63
C ILE A 50 -9.68 0.99 -1.94
N GLU A 51 -8.91 1.41 -2.92
CA GLU A 51 -9.41 1.84 -4.23
C GLU A 51 -9.08 0.86 -5.36
N GLY A 52 -8.06 0.03 -5.17
CA GLY A 52 -7.50 -0.80 -6.24
C GLY A 52 -7.91 -2.28 -6.19
N SER A 53 -8.77 -2.69 -5.26
CA SER A 53 -9.30 -4.06 -5.15
C SER A 53 -10.81 -4.04 -5.01
N GLU A 54 -11.48 -5.12 -5.43
CA GLU A 54 -12.93 -5.30 -5.24
C GLU A 54 -13.30 -5.25 -3.76
N THR A 55 -12.48 -5.86 -2.90
CA THR A 55 -12.65 -5.78 -1.44
C THR A 55 -11.32 -5.42 -0.80
N SER A 56 -11.32 -4.38 0.02
CA SER A 56 -10.10 -3.92 0.68
C SER A 56 -9.60 -4.90 1.74
N GLN A 57 -8.30 -4.83 2.07
CA GLN A 57 -7.74 -5.58 3.20
C GLN A 57 -8.45 -5.25 4.53
N PHE A 58 -8.95 -4.04 4.69
CA PHE A 58 -9.65 -3.61 5.90
C PHE A 58 -10.98 -4.33 6.05
N GLU A 59 -11.75 -4.36 4.97
CA GLU A 59 -13.04 -5.04 4.93
C GLU A 59 -12.87 -6.55 5.11
N ASN A 60 -11.94 -7.18 4.36
CA ASN A 60 -11.68 -8.60 4.49
C ASN A 60 -11.12 -8.97 5.87
N HIS A 61 -10.35 -8.10 6.51
CA HIS A 61 -9.93 -8.32 7.90
C HIS A 61 -11.13 -8.38 8.84
N LEU A 62 -12.05 -7.42 8.73
CA LEU A 62 -13.25 -7.39 9.56
C LEU A 62 -14.16 -8.58 9.26
N ARG A 63 -14.38 -8.93 7.99
CA ARG A 63 -15.17 -10.10 7.60
C ARG A 63 -14.59 -11.38 8.22
N ALA A 64 -13.28 -11.58 8.12
CA ALA A 64 -12.60 -12.74 8.68
C ALA A 64 -12.81 -12.82 10.21
N VAL A 65 -12.53 -11.74 10.94
CA VAL A 65 -12.65 -11.68 12.41
C VAL A 65 -14.10 -11.92 12.87
N MET A 66 -15.07 -11.47 12.07
CA MET A 66 -16.50 -11.66 12.38
C MET A 66 -17.07 -13.02 11.90
N GLY A 67 -16.25 -13.86 11.26
CA GLY A 67 -16.71 -15.13 10.68
C GLY A 67 -17.64 -14.96 9.48
N LEU A 68 -17.55 -13.83 8.77
CA LEU A 68 -18.33 -13.54 7.57
C LEU A 68 -17.63 -14.06 6.30
N PRO A 69 -18.38 -14.32 5.21
CA PRO A 69 -17.76 -14.67 3.93
C PRO A 69 -16.81 -13.58 3.45
N LEU A 70 -15.62 -13.99 2.99
CA LEU A 70 -14.65 -13.04 2.45
C LEU A 70 -15.12 -12.51 1.08
N GLY A 71 -14.78 -11.26 0.80
CA GLY A 71 -14.99 -10.64 -0.51
C GLY A 71 -13.85 -10.95 -1.46
N GLU A 72 -14.12 -10.77 -2.75
CA GLU A 72 -13.15 -10.96 -3.82
C GLU A 72 -11.98 -9.99 -3.69
N THR A 73 -10.78 -10.49 -4.00
CA THR A 73 -9.54 -9.69 -3.90
C THR A 73 -8.96 -9.28 -5.24
N ALA A 74 -9.75 -9.41 -6.31
CA ALA A 74 -9.33 -9.04 -7.65
C ALA A 74 -8.94 -7.55 -7.73
N CYS A 75 -7.91 -7.25 -8.53
CA CYS A 75 -7.53 -5.86 -8.80
C CYS A 75 -8.57 -5.16 -9.67
N VAL A 76 -8.83 -3.90 -9.37
CA VAL A 76 -9.67 -2.99 -10.18
C VAL A 76 -8.76 -2.09 -11.00
N GLY A 77 -8.63 -2.39 -12.29
CA GLY A 77 -7.72 -1.69 -13.20
C GLY A 77 -6.24 -1.94 -12.88
N PHE A 78 -5.44 -0.92 -13.03
CA PHE A 78 -3.99 -0.93 -12.78
C PHE A 78 -3.64 0.00 -11.62
N PRO A 79 -3.80 -0.45 -10.36
CA PRO A 79 -3.52 0.38 -9.20
C PRO A 79 -2.02 0.49 -8.91
N ALA A 80 -1.64 1.61 -8.30
CA ALA A 80 -0.34 1.78 -7.65
C ALA A 80 -0.48 2.62 -6.39
N MET A 81 0.38 2.39 -5.42
CA MET A 81 0.41 3.18 -4.18
C MET A 81 1.77 3.81 -3.96
N ILE A 82 1.77 5.07 -3.59
CA ILE A 82 2.96 5.87 -3.29
C ILE A 82 2.87 6.30 -1.83
N ASN A 83 3.82 5.88 -1.00
CA ASN A 83 3.90 6.35 0.39
C ASN A 83 4.39 7.79 0.43
N LEU A 84 3.70 8.63 1.20
CA LEU A 84 4.15 9.97 1.55
C LEU A 84 5.02 9.88 2.80
N VAL A 85 6.32 10.16 2.63
CA VAL A 85 7.31 10.03 3.70
C VAL A 85 7.89 11.39 4.06
N GLY A 86 7.86 11.71 5.32
CA GLY A 86 8.41 12.95 5.87
C GLY A 86 7.45 14.11 5.82
N ARG A 87 6.92 14.43 4.64
CA ARG A 87 6.09 15.61 4.36
C ARG A 87 4.87 15.29 3.52
N LEU A 88 3.87 16.17 3.59
CA LEU A 88 2.67 16.11 2.78
C LEU A 88 2.76 17.11 1.61
N PRO A 89 2.56 16.67 0.36
CA PRO A 89 2.39 17.57 -0.77
C PRO A 89 1.06 18.34 -0.67
N PRO A 90 0.88 19.44 -1.43
CA PRO A 90 -0.39 20.17 -1.47
C PRO A 90 -1.53 19.26 -1.94
N LEU A 91 -2.58 19.14 -1.14
CA LEU A 91 -3.72 18.28 -1.44
C LEU A 91 -4.40 18.66 -2.76
N GLU A 92 -4.59 19.96 -2.97
CA GLU A 92 -5.23 20.49 -4.17
C GLU A 92 -4.49 20.08 -5.44
N SER A 93 -3.16 20.12 -5.41
CA SER A 93 -2.33 19.70 -6.55
C SER A 93 -2.46 18.20 -6.84
N LEU A 94 -2.49 17.37 -5.81
CA LEU A 94 -2.69 15.92 -6.00
C LEU A 94 -4.06 15.62 -6.61
N LEU A 95 -5.10 16.32 -6.17
CA LEU A 95 -6.47 16.11 -6.63
C LEU A 95 -6.72 16.60 -8.07
N THR A 96 -5.79 17.31 -8.70
CA THR A 96 -5.88 17.61 -10.14
C THR A 96 -5.55 16.41 -11.03
N ILE A 97 -4.87 15.40 -10.49
CA ILE A 97 -4.50 14.21 -11.25
C ILE A 97 -5.69 13.22 -11.24
N PRO A 98 -6.17 12.79 -12.42
CA PRO A 98 -7.34 11.91 -12.50
C PRO A 98 -7.12 10.57 -11.79
N GLN A 99 -8.15 10.06 -11.12
CA GLN A 99 -8.15 8.76 -10.41
C GLN A 99 -7.01 8.64 -9.37
N VAL A 100 -6.65 9.74 -8.74
CA VAL A 100 -5.77 9.80 -7.57
C VAL A 100 -6.63 9.92 -6.31
N HIS A 101 -6.30 9.10 -5.33
CA HIS A 101 -6.95 9.06 -4.02
C HIS A 101 -5.90 9.32 -2.94
N VAL A 102 -6.19 10.24 -2.02
CA VAL A 102 -5.21 10.75 -1.06
C VAL A 102 -5.63 10.40 0.37
N HIS A 103 -4.72 9.79 1.12
CA HIS A 103 -4.92 9.42 2.51
C HIS A 103 -3.84 10.06 3.38
N PHE A 104 -4.20 11.10 4.11
CA PHE A 104 -3.34 11.71 5.12
C PHE A 104 -3.64 11.10 6.49
N TYR A 105 -2.60 10.73 7.23
CA TYR A 105 -2.77 10.00 8.48
C TYR A 105 -2.94 10.89 9.72
N GLY A 106 -2.98 12.22 9.57
CA GLY A 106 -3.06 13.16 10.67
C GLY A 106 -1.82 13.16 11.58
N LYS A 107 -0.69 12.63 11.09
CA LYS A 107 0.57 12.56 11.83
C LYS A 107 1.41 13.79 11.58
N ALA A 108 2.13 14.26 12.62
CA ALA A 108 3.13 15.30 12.46
C ALA A 108 4.21 14.88 11.44
N GLU A 109 4.57 15.79 10.55
CA GLU A 109 5.65 15.63 9.60
C GLU A 109 6.99 15.47 10.34
N LYS A 110 7.71 14.41 10.01
CA LYS A 110 9.06 14.09 10.53
C LYS A 110 9.83 13.29 9.49
N PRO A 111 11.15 13.48 9.34
CA PRO A 111 11.98 12.67 8.46
C PRO A 111 11.70 11.17 8.63
N PHE A 112 11.66 10.44 7.51
CA PHE A 112 11.43 8.99 7.43
C PHE A 112 10.08 8.47 7.96
N ARG A 113 9.18 9.35 8.42
CA ARG A 113 7.85 8.95 8.87
C ARG A 113 6.88 8.85 7.71
N LYS A 114 6.17 7.74 7.58
CA LYS A 114 5.02 7.64 6.68
C LYS A 114 3.88 8.50 7.26
N VAL A 115 3.53 9.58 6.56
CA VAL A 115 2.50 10.56 6.98
C VAL A 115 1.21 10.45 6.17
N GLY A 116 1.23 9.65 5.11
CA GLY A 116 0.10 9.39 4.25
C GLY A 116 0.47 8.43 3.13
N HIS A 117 -0.47 8.22 2.22
CA HIS A 117 -0.23 7.59 0.93
C HIS A 117 -1.15 8.17 -0.14
N VAL A 118 -0.78 7.95 -1.37
CA VAL A 118 -1.58 8.25 -2.55
C VAL A 118 -1.80 6.93 -3.28
N THR A 119 -3.05 6.59 -3.55
CA THR A 119 -3.39 5.49 -4.46
C THR A 119 -3.73 6.07 -5.83
N VAL A 120 -3.07 5.58 -6.84
CA VAL A 120 -3.33 5.87 -8.25
C VAL A 120 -4.10 4.69 -8.83
N ARG A 121 -5.20 4.95 -9.53
CA ARG A 121 -5.87 3.97 -10.40
C ARG A 121 -5.66 4.34 -11.86
N ALA A 122 -5.72 3.37 -12.76
CA ALA A 122 -5.61 3.59 -14.19
C ALA A 122 -6.28 2.46 -14.97
N ASP A 123 -6.60 2.73 -16.24
CA ASP A 123 -7.20 1.76 -17.15
C ASP A 123 -6.13 0.99 -17.97
N SER A 124 -4.85 1.41 -17.84
CA SER A 124 -3.71 0.75 -18.46
C SER A 124 -2.43 0.99 -17.67
N GLU A 125 -1.40 0.13 -17.88
CA GLU A 125 -0.08 0.31 -17.27
C GLU A 125 0.58 1.64 -17.67
N VAL A 126 0.43 2.04 -18.93
CA VAL A 126 0.99 3.31 -19.43
C VAL A 126 0.41 4.51 -18.68
N GLN A 127 -0.91 4.54 -18.50
CA GLN A 127 -1.56 5.61 -17.73
C GLN A 127 -1.15 5.57 -16.26
N ARG A 128 -1.01 4.37 -15.67
CA ARG A 128 -0.51 4.21 -14.30
C ARG A 128 0.86 4.85 -14.14
N GLU A 129 1.81 4.52 -15.01
CA GLU A 129 3.17 5.07 -14.96
C GLU A 129 3.19 6.60 -15.14
N GLN A 130 2.38 7.13 -16.06
CA GLN A 130 2.24 8.59 -16.24
C GLN A 130 1.78 9.26 -14.94
N ARG A 131 0.73 8.75 -14.31
CA ARG A 131 0.19 9.31 -13.06
C ARG A 131 1.17 9.18 -11.89
N ILE A 132 1.90 8.06 -11.80
CA ILE A 132 2.98 7.89 -10.81
C ILE A 132 4.01 9.01 -10.98
N VAL A 133 4.47 9.28 -12.21
CA VAL A 133 5.45 10.34 -12.48
C VAL A 133 4.90 11.72 -12.09
N GLU A 134 3.63 12.02 -12.36
CA GLU A 134 2.99 13.28 -11.97
C GLU A 134 2.95 13.45 -10.45
N VAL A 135 2.54 12.40 -9.72
CA VAL A 135 2.52 12.42 -8.25
C VAL A 135 3.93 12.59 -7.68
N LEU A 136 4.92 11.87 -8.22
CA LEU A 136 6.31 11.96 -7.75
C LEU A 136 6.92 13.34 -7.98
N LYS A 137 6.59 14.03 -9.07
CA LYS A 137 6.98 15.43 -9.28
C LYS A 137 6.47 16.34 -8.18
N LEU A 138 5.18 16.26 -7.84
CA LEU A 138 4.60 17.08 -6.77
C LEU A 138 5.23 16.82 -5.40
N ILE A 139 5.66 15.57 -5.13
CA ILE A 139 6.37 15.22 -3.91
C ILE A 139 7.79 15.80 -3.90
N SER A 140 8.47 15.81 -5.06
CA SER A 140 9.86 16.26 -5.19
C SER A 140 9.98 17.78 -5.21
N ASP A 141 9.08 18.50 -5.88
CA ASP A 141 9.16 19.95 -6.07
C ASP A 141 9.11 20.73 -4.76
N LYS A 142 8.41 20.22 -3.73
CA LYS A 142 8.43 20.81 -2.39
C LYS A 142 9.79 20.70 -1.69
N ASN A 143 10.60 19.70 -2.03
CA ASN A 143 11.93 19.56 -1.47
C ASN A 143 12.92 20.59 -2.00
N ILE A 144 12.66 21.21 -3.17
CA ILE A 144 13.54 22.18 -3.83
C ILE A 144 13.27 23.61 -3.32
N GLN A 145 12.03 23.95 -3.02
CA GLN A 145 11.66 25.32 -2.62
C GLN A 145 12.14 25.70 -1.21
N GLU A 146 12.30 24.74 -0.29
CA GLU A 146 12.77 25.03 1.07
C GLU A 146 14.30 24.98 1.23
N THR A 147 15.04 24.52 0.22
CA THR A 147 16.52 24.56 0.22
C THR A 147 17.06 25.92 -0.27
N GLN A 148 16.16 26.83 -0.74
CA GLN A 148 16.51 28.15 -1.26
C GLN A 148 16.00 29.32 -0.37
N SER A 149 15.42 29.03 0.77
CA SER A 149 15.01 30.00 1.80
C SER A 149 15.81 29.76 3.09
#